data_8d7f56f13736e017087b05d13853e6f4
#
_entry.id   8d7f56f13736e017087b05d13853e6f4
#
_cell.length_a   1.000
_cell.length_b   1.000
_cell.length_c   1.000
_cell.angle_alpha   90.00
_cell.angle_beta   90.00
_cell.angle_gamma   90.00
#
_symmetry.space_group_name_H-M   'P 1'
#
loop_
_entity.id
_entity.type
_entity.pdbx_description
1 polymer ?
#
loop_
_entity_poly.entity_id
_entity_poly.type
_entity_poly.pdbx_seq_one_letter_code
_entity_poly.pdbx_strand_id
1 'polypeptide(L)'
;MLETIINAIKAKLEENGADNVYSAFDNVHMESRSKSIFTVVDISSFESSAPIYSLYTVYIPYKAEAEIKVTAPENCSMTDIYRYYDKFIGTALAGFNGSFKGMTVKFDSNIRRLVLTAKLSFSGIIRLERSVN
;
A
#
# COMPACT_ATOMS: atom_id res chain seq x y z
N MET A 1 10.96 -9.25 2.67
CA MET A 1 10.51 -9.03 1.28
C MET A 1 9.18 -8.29 1.22
N LEU A 2 8.11 -8.82 1.77
CA LEU A 2 6.82 -8.13 1.83
C LEU A 2 6.91 -6.81 2.59
N GLU A 3 7.64 -6.81 3.68
CA GLU A 3 7.91 -5.61 4.46
C GLU A 3 8.65 -4.55 3.64
N THR A 4 9.61 -4.95 2.82
CA THR A 4 10.33 -4.03 1.93
C THR A 4 9.39 -3.36 0.94
N ILE A 5 8.45 -4.12 0.37
CA ILE A 5 7.45 -3.60 -0.56
C ILE A 5 6.53 -2.61 0.14
N ILE A 6 6.01 -2.96 1.30
CA ILE A 6 5.14 -2.07 2.09
C ILE A 6 5.88 -0.78 2.44
N ASN A 7 7.13 -0.88 2.89
CA ASN A 7 7.92 0.28 3.25
C ASN A 7 8.22 1.18 2.05
N ALA A 8 8.42 0.61 0.86
CA ALA A 8 8.64 1.39 -0.35
C ALA A 8 7.38 2.19 -0.74
N ILE A 9 6.21 1.58 -0.65
CA ILE A 9 4.94 2.25 -0.92
C ILE A 9 4.72 3.36 0.12
N LYS A 10 4.91 3.04 1.39
CA LYS A 10 4.76 3.98 2.49
C LYS A 10 5.67 5.19 2.33
N ALA A 11 6.94 4.96 2.01
CA ALA A 11 7.91 6.04 1.79
C ALA A 11 7.48 6.95 0.64
N LYS A 12 6.96 6.37 -0.45
CA LYS A 12 6.49 7.14 -1.60
C LYS A 12 5.29 8.02 -1.24
N LEU A 13 4.38 7.51 -0.44
CA LEU A 13 3.23 8.28 0.05
C LEU A 13 3.69 9.42 0.95
N GLU A 14 4.61 9.16 1.86
CA GLU A 14 5.15 10.17 2.78
C GLU A 14 5.91 11.27 2.05
N GLU A 15 6.66 10.93 0.99
CA GLU A 15 7.33 11.92 0.13
C GLU A 15 6.35 12.90 -0.50
N ASN A 16 5.11 12.46 -0.75
CA ASN A 16 4.07 13.29 -1.33
C ASN A 16 3.21 13.99 -0.28
N GLY A 17 3.62 13.94 0.98
CA GLY A 17 3.01 14.70 2.06
C GLY A 17 1.98 13.96 2.90
N ALA A 18 1.78 12.68 2.69
CA ALA A 18 0.88 11.89 3.53
C ALA A 18 1.53 11.68 4.90
N ASP A 19 0.92 12.23 5.95
CA ASP A 19 1.51 12.24 7.28
C ASP A 19 1.22 10.99 8.10
N ASN A 20 0.05 10.39 7.89
CA ASN A 20 -0.45 9.29 8.72
C ASN A 20 -0.58 8.04 7.87
N VAL A 21 0.55 7.41 7.57
CA VAL A 21 0.60 6.18 6.78
C VAL A 21 1.02 5.02 7.68
N TYR A 22 0.19 4.00 7.74
CA TYR A 22 0.43 2.81 8.56
C TYR A 22 0.53 1.58 7.67
N SER A 23 1.34 0.61 8.08
CA SER A 23 1.40 -0.69 7.43
C SER A 23 0.44 -1.63 8.14
N ALA A 24 -0.63 -2.03 7.44
CA ALA A 24 -1.73 -2.81 7.96
C ALA A 24 -2.43 -2.13 9.15
N PHE A 25 -3.55 -2.68 9.60
CA PHE A 25 -4.31 -2.09 10.71
C PHE A 25 -3.73 -2.39 12.09
N ASP A 26 -2.75 -3.28 12.16
CA ASP A 26 -2.18 -3.71 13.44
C ASP A 26 -1.49 -2.59 14.23
N ASN A 27 -0.95 -1.60 13.50
CA ASN A 27 -0.20 -0.50 14.12
C ASN A 27 -1.05 0.75 14.31
N VAL A 28 -2.35 0.68 14.08
CA VAL A 28 -3.22 1.85 14.19
C VAL A 28 -3.95 1.82 15.52
N HIS A 29 -3.76 2.88 16.30
CA HIS A 29 -4.53 3.10 17.51
C HIS A 29 -5.82 3.82 17.13
N MET A 30 -6.86 3.06 16.85
CA MET A 30 -8.13 3.57 16.30
C MET A 30 -8.77 4.64 17.18
N GLU A 31 -8.67 4.51 18.49
CA GLU A 31 -9.22 5.48 19.43
C GLU A 31 -8.58 6.86 19.27
N SER A 32 -7.26 6.92 19.16
CA SER A 32 -6.53 8.17 18.99
C SER A 32 -6.68 8.76 17.59
N ARG A 33 -7.10 7.96 16.61
CA ARG A 33 -7.25 8.36 15.20
C ARG A 33 -8.70 8.51 14.77
N SER A 34 -9.66 8.39 15.68
CA SER A 34 -11.09 8.35 15.35
C SER A 34 -11.61 9.57 14.59
N LYS A 35 -10.96 10.72 14.73
CA LYS A 35 -11.37 11.98 14.07
C LYS A 35 -10.50 12.35 12.87
N SER A 36 -9.49 11.57 12.54
CA SER A 36 -8.56 11.91 11.48
C SER A 36 -8.74 11.03 10.24
N ILE A 37 -8.32 11.56 9.09
CA ILE A 37 -8.17 10.78 7.87
C ILE A 37 -6.75 10.22 7.88
N PHE A 38 -6.61 8.92 7.65
CA PHE A 38 -5.30 8.30 7.57
C PHE A 38 -5.27 7.22 6.50
N THR A 39 -4.07 6.75 6.19
CA THR A 39 -3.82 5.77 5.12
C THR A 39 -3.24 4.49 5.69
N VAL A 40 -3.72 3.37 5.20
CA VAL A 40 -3.19 2.04 5.55
C VAL A 40 -2.74 1.35 4.27
N VAL A 41 -1.54 0.81 4.28
CA VAL A 41 -0.97 0.06 3.15
C VAL A 41 -0.93 -1.41 3.52
N ASP A 42 -1.44 -2.24 2.62
CA ASP A 42 -1.51 -3.69 2.83
C ASP A 42 -1.17 -4.42 1.54
N ILE A 43 -0.67 -5.64 1.66
CA ILE A 43 -0.42 -6.53 0.53
C ILE A 43 -1.57 -7.54 0.48
N SER A 44 -2.32 -7.53 -0.60
CA SER A 44 -3.47 -8.43 -0.76
C SER A 44 -3.10 -9.73 -1.45
N SER A 45 -2.08 -9.73 -2.31
CA SER A 45 -1.59 -10.96 -2.92
C SER A 45 -0.12 -10.85 -3.27
N PHE A 46 0.56 -11.97 -3.26
CA PHE A 46 1.96 -12.07 -3.64
C PHE A 46 2.19 -13.44 -4.28
N GLU A 47 2.74 -13.42 -5.49
CA GLU A 47 3.10 -14.64 -6.22
C GLU A 47 4.54 -14.54 -6.70
N SER A 48 5.32 -15.58 -6.48
CA SER A 48 6.66 -15.68 -7.02
C SER A 48 6.72 -16.72 -8.12
N SER A 49 7.53 -16.44 -9.14
CA SER A 49 7.84 -17.38 -10.20
C SER A 49 9.02 -18.27 -9.78
N ALA A 50 9.32 -19.27 -10.59
CA ALA A 50 10.46 -20.13 -10.33
C ALA A 50 11.76 -19.33 -10.27
N PRO A 51 12.65 -19.62 -9.31
CA PRO A 51 13.91 -18.92 -9.20
C PRO A 51 14.80 -19.12 -10.43
N ILE A 52 15.55 -18.09 -10.78
CA ILE A 52 16.56 -18.12 -11.82
C ILE A 52 17.91 -18.07 -11.13
N TYR A 53 18.71 -19.12 -11.29
CA TYR A 53 19.98 -19.25 -10.62
C TYR A 53 21.13 -18.79 -11.51
N SER A 54 22.00 -17.98 -10.94
CA SER A 54 23.32 -17.71 -11.47
C SER A 54 24.38 -18.21 -10.49
N LEU A 55 25.67 -18.03 -10.79
CA LEU A 55 26.71 -18.56 -9.93
C LEU A 55 26.69 -17.98 -8.51
N TYR A 56 26.45 -16.67 -8.38
CA TYR A 56 26.50 -15.97 -7.10
C TYR A 56 25.16 -15.36 -6.69
N THR A 57 24.15 -15.45 -7.52
CA THR A 57 22.91 -14.76 -7.32
C THR A 57 21.72 -15.63 -7.68
N VAL A 58 20.64 -15.49 -6.93
CA VAL A 58 19.34 -16.05 -7.27
C VAL A 58 18.39 -14.90 -7.54
N TYR A 59 17.71 -14.94 -8.68
CA TYR A 59 16.70 -13.95 -9.06
C TYR A 59 15.33 -14.60 -8.97
N ILE A 60 14.44 -13.97 -8.23
CA ILE A 60 13.08 -14.48 -8.05
C ILE A 60 12.11 -13.43 -8.56
N PRO A 61 11.57 -13.62 -9.78
CA PRO A 61 10.51 -12.72 -10.26
C PRO A 61 9.25 -12.87 -9.43
N TYR A 62 8.56 -11.76 -9.20
CA TYR A 62 7.31 -11.77 -8.43
C TYR A 62 6.28 -10.83 -9.01
N LYS A 63 5.03 -11.10 -8.68
CA LYS A 63 3.89 -10.20 -8.88
C LYS A 63 3.21 -9.99 -7.55
N ALA A 64 2.81 -8.76 -7.28
CA ALA A 64 2.13 -8.43 -6.03
C ALA A 64 0.97 -7.49 -6.29
N GLU A 65 -0.03 -7.57 -5.44
CA GLU A 65 -1.11 -6.59 -5.37
C GLU A 65 -1.09 -5.95 -3.99
N ALA A 66 -1.14 -4.63 -3.99
CA ALA A 66 -1.25 -3.85 -2.78
C ALA A 66 -2.60 -3.14 -2.73
N GLU A 67 -3.10 -2.95 -1.55
CA GLU A 67 -4.27 -2.12 -1.29
C GLU A 67 -3.83 -0.92 -0.47
N ILE A 68 -4.20 0.26 -0.95
CA ILE A 68 -3.96 1.52 -0.24
C ILE A 68 -5.33 2.00 0.18
N LYS A 69 -5.56 1.99 1.49
CA LYS A 69 -6.86 2.33 2.07
C LYS A 69 -6.78 3.69 2.75
N VAL A 70 -7.57 4.63 2.25
CA VAL A 70 -7.77 5.91 2.91
C VAL A 70 -9.02 5.76 3.76
N THR A 71 -8.89 5.92 5.05
CA THR A 71 -10.01 5.75 5.98
C THR A 71 -10.32 7.06 6.70
N ALA A 72 -11.60 7.36 6.81
CA ALA A 72 -12.10 8.60 7.38
C ALA A 72 -13.28 8.33 8.30
N PRO A 73 -13.53 9.22 9.30
CA PRO A 73 -14.70 9.11 10.16
C PRO A 73 -16.01 9.08 9.37
N GLU A 74 -17.03 8.42 9.89
CA GLU A 74 -18.32 8.28 9.21
C GLU A 74 -19.02 9.61 8.91
N ASN A 75 -18.73 10.66 9.67
CA ASN A 75 -19.27 12.00 9.47
C ASN A 75 -18.44 12.88 8.53
N CYS A 76 -17.36 12.33 7.96
CA CYS A 76 -16.52 13.04 7.01
C CYS A 76 -17.22 13.12 5.65
N SER A 77 -17.05 14.23 4.94
CA SER A 77 -17.62 14.34 3.60
C SER A 77 -16.82 13.53 2.59
N MET A 78 -17.49 13.00 1.58
CA MET A 78 -16.81 12.28 0.49
C MET A 78 -15.85 13.20 -0.28
N THR A 79 -16.17 14.48 -0.37
CA THR A 79 -15.30 15.46 -1.02
C THR A 79 -13.96 15.55 -0.31
N ASP A 80 -13.94 15.52 1.02
CA ASP A 80 -12.69 15.55 1.79
C ASP A 80 -11.86 14.31 1.56
N ILE A 81 -12.50 13.14 1.45
CA ILE A 81 -11.81 11.88 1.16
C ILE A 81 -11.19 11.90 -0.24
N TYR A 82 -11.94 12.35 -1.24
CA TYR A 82 -11.45 12.44 -2.61
C TYR A 82 -10.31 13.46 -2.74
N ARG A 83 -10.41 14.58 -2.03
CA ARG A 83 -9.36 15.60 -2.03
C ARG A 83 -8.08 15.07 -1.38
N TYR A 84 -8.21 14.34 -0.28
CA TYR A 84 -7.07 13.69 0.37
C TYR A 84 -6.41 12.68 -0.58
N TYR A 85 -7.22 11.85 -1.23
CA TYR A 85 -6.72 10.88 -2.20
C TYR A 85 -5.95 11.57 -3.34
N ASP A 86 -6.57 12.57 -3.97
CA ASP A 86 -5.94 13.26 -5.10
C ASP A 86 -4.63 13.93 -4.70
N LYS A 87 -4.60 14.55 -3.53
CA LYS A 87 -3.45 15.31 -3.08
C LYS A 87 -2.27 14.43 -2.69
N PHE A 88 -2.53 13.35 -1.97
CA PHE A 88 -1.46 12.58 -1.34
C PHE A 88 -1.26 11.20 -1.97
N ILE A 89 -2.32 10.56 -2.41
CA ILE A 89 -2.25 9.17 -2.86
C ILE A 89 -2.11 9.07 -4.37
N GLY A 90 -2.99 9.72 -5.11
CA GLY A 90 -2.97 9.65 -6.58
C GLY A 90 -1.67 10.16 -7.18
N THR A 91 -1.15 11.25 -6.65
CA THR A 91 0.14 11.81 -7.10
C THR A 91 1.30 10.84 -6.81
N ALA A 92 1.30 10.22 -5.64
CA ALA A 92 2.32 9.24 -5.28
C ALA A 92 2.26 8.01 -6.17
N LEU A 93 1.04 7.50 -6.45
CA LEU A 93 0.87 6.30 -7.28
C LEU A 93 1.27 6.54 -8.73
N ALA A 94 1.11 7.75 -9.24
CA ALA A 94 1.55 8.09 -10.59
C ALA A 94 3.06 7.91 -10.78
N GLY A 95 3.84 8.05 -9.72
CA GLY A 95 5.28 7.82 -9.74
C GLY A 95 5.69 6.40 -9.42
N PHE A 96 4.74 5.50 -9.18
CA PHE A 96 5.02 4.12 -8.84
C PHE A 96 5.01 3.25 -10.09
N ASN A 97 5.96 2.34 -10.20
CA ASN A 97 6.10 1.46 -11.37
C ASN A 97 5.12 0.29 -11.26
N GLY A 98 3.85 0.58 -11.44
CA GLY A 98 2.78 -0.41 -11.31
C GLY A 98 1.53 0.00 -12.08
N SER A 99 0.55 -0.87 -12.06
CA SER A 99 -0.74 -0.66 -12.71
C SER A 99 -1.82 -0.42 -11.68
N PHE A 100 -2.52 0.69 -11.82
CA PHE A 100 -3.70 0.98 -11.01
C PHE A 100 -4.86 0.10 -11.51
N LYS A 101 -5.44 -0.69 -10.61
CA LYS A 101 -6.51 -1.64 -10.98
C LYS A 101 -7.92 -1.11 -10.73
N GLY A 102 -8.07 -0.17 -9.85
CA GLY A 102 -9.38 0.37 -9.54
C GLY A 102 -9.47 0.88 -8.12
N MET A 103 -10.60 1.47 -7.83
CA MET A 103 -10.88 2.09 -6.54
C MET A 103 -12.31 1.79 -6.14
N THR A 104 -12.52 1.49 -4.88
CA THR A 104 -13.86 1.32 -4.30
C THR A 104 -13.98 2.15 -3.04
N VAL A 105 -15.20 2.58 -2.72
CA VAL A 105 -15.50 3.28 -1.47
C VAL A 105 -16.62 2.52 -0.78
N LYS A 106 -16.39 2.18 0.48
CA LYS A 106 -17.36 1.47 1.31
C LYS A 106 -17.33 2.01 2.74
N PHE A 107 -18.47 1.89 3.41
CA PHE A 107 -18.54 2.08 4.85
C PHE A 107 -18.22 0.73 5.53
N ASP A 108 -17.21 0.74 6.40
CA ASP A 108 -16.84 -0.44 7.18
C ASP A 108 -17.51 -0.34 8.54
N SER A 109 -18.53 -1.17 8.77
CA SER A 109 -19.31 -1.16 10.00
C SER A 109 -18.53 -1.65 11.23
N ASN A 110 -17.49 -2.46 11.02
CA ASN A 110 -16.67 -2.99 12.12
C ASN A 110 -15.85 -1.88 12.78
N ILE A 111 -15.33 -0.96 11.99
CA ILE A 111 -14.53 0.16 12.49
C ILE A 111 -15.28 1.49 12.42
N ARG A 112 -16.51 1.50 11.88
CA ARG A 112 -17.38 2.66 11.71
C ARG A 112 -16.69 3.80 10.96
N ARG A 113 -16.08 3.47 9.84
CA ARG A 113 -15.34 4.43 9.03
C ARG A 113 -15.65 4.23 7.55
N LEU A 114 -15.55 5.32 6.81
CA LEU A 114 -15.53 5.26 5.35
C LEU A 114 -14.14 4.80 4.91
N VAL A 115 -14.08 3.88 3.97
CA VAL A 115 -12.82 3.34 3.46
C VAL A 115 -12.81 3.43 1.95
N LEU A 116 -11.86 4.21 1.43
CA LEU A 116 -11.54 4.25 0.01
C LEU A 116 -10.36 3.31 -0.22
N THR A 117 -10.57 2.26 -1.02
CA THR A 117 -9.53 1.28 -1.31
C THR A 117 -9.07 1.45 -2.75
N ALA A 118 -7.77 1.74 -2.93
CA ALA A 118 -7.12 1.76 -4.22
C ALA A 118 -6.29 0.49 -4.37
N LYS A 119 -6.46 -0.20 -5.48
CA LYS A 119 -5.73 -1.44 -5.77
C LYS A 119 -4.63 -1.17 -6.78
N LEU A 120 -3.42 -1.58 -6.43
CA LEU A 120 -2.23 -1.41 -7.24
C LEU A 120 -1.59 -2.78 -7.50
N SER A 121 -1.32 -3.07 -8.77
CA SER A 121 -0.61 -4.29 -9.17
C SER A 121 0.77 -3.93 -9.68
N PHE A 122 1.78 -4.67 -9.26
CA PHE A 122 3.14 -4.43 -9.71
C PHE A 122 3.94 -5.73 -9.72
N SER A 123 5.05 -5.69 -10.45
CA SER A 123 5.96 -6.83 -10.55
C SER A 123 7.39 -6.35 -10.32
N GLY A 124 8.24 -7.27 -9.91
CA GLY A 124 9.63 -6.98 -9.67
C GLY A 124 10.45 -8.27 -9.63
N ILE A 125 11.71 -8.11 -9.29
CA ILE A 125 12.66 -9.21 -9.15
C ILE A 125 13.35 -9.04 -7.82
N ILE A 126 13.32 -10.12 -7.03
CA ILE A 126 14.09 -10.19 -5.79
C ILE A 126 15.44 -10.77 -6.13
N ARG A 127 16.47 -10.12 -5.66
CA ARG A 127 17.84 -10.58 -5.84
C ARG A 127 18.38 -11.04 -4.49
N LEU A 128 18.80 -12.30 -4.44
CA LEU A 128 19.43 -12.88 -3.26
C LEU A 128 20.83 -13.34 -3.62
N GLU A 129 21.78 -13.12 -2.74
CA GLU A 129 23.13 -13.61 -2.93
C GLU A 129 23.18 -15.08 -2.57
N ARG A 130 23.88 -15.85 -3.42
CA ARG A 130 24.14 -17.27 -3.13
C ARG A 130 25.41 -17.39 -2.33
N SER A 131 25.33 -18.17 -1.27
CA SER A 131 26.52 -18.61 -0.56
C SER A 131 27.15 -19.76 -1.35
N VAL A 132 28.35 -19.56 -1.83
CA VAL A 132 29.10 -20.59 -2.56
C VAL A 132 30.19 -21.10 -1.65
N ASN A 133 30.00 -22.26 -1.08
CA ASN A 133 30.97 -22.94 -0.24
C ASN A 133 31.48 -24.20 -0.93
#